data_9f6d1e137fb79260dceee4a278f4374d
#
_entry.id   9f6d1e137fb79260dceee4a278f4374d
#
_cell.length_a   1.000
_cell.length_b   1.000
_cell.length_c   1.000
_cell.angle_alpha   90.00
_cell.angle_beta   90.00
_cell.angle_gamma   90.00
#
_symmetry.space_group_name_H-M   'P 1'
#
loop_
_entity.id
_entity.type
_entity.pdbx_description
1 polymer ?
#
loop_
_entity_poly.entity_id
_entity_poly.type
_entity_poly.pdbx_seq_one_letter_code
_entity_poly.pdbx_strand_id
1 'polypeptide(L)'
;MSDLIDDPVAGFNQPEFTVSEISGAIKRLIEGEFSHIRLKGEIGRVSYPRSGHVYLDLKDEKSVISAVVWKGVAARLPMRPEEGLEVVATGRVTTFAGQSKYQLIIEDLKPAGMGALMAMLEKRKAQLAAEGLFDAGRKKPLPYLPDVIGVVTSPSGAVIRDILHRLRDRFPRKVLIWPVAVQGERCAGEVSRAIAGFNALEAGGAIPRPDLLIVARGGGSLEDLWGFNEESVARAAAASDIPLISAVGHETDTTLIDYVSDKRAPTPTAAAELAVPVRHELAAWVNAQDARMSQALSTSFGRNRQRVADLARALPRLETILENPRQRLDFLSERLPTALRGLVQSRRLALSETAGRLNFDGLRQRLKTAGLKLHALSLIHISEPT
;
A
#
# COMPACT_ATOMS: atom_id res chain seq x y z
N MET A 1 -108.73 28.97 3.38
CA MET A 1 -108.26 30.16 2.77
C MET A 1 -106.78 29.96 2.63
N SER A 2 -106.40 29.36 1.66
CA SER A 2 -105.01 29.26 1.29
C SER A 2 -104.90 28.60 -0.03
N ASP A 3 -104.40 29.30 -0.94
CA ASP A 3 -104.15 28.88 -2.30
C ASP A 3 -102.94 27.96 -2.32
N LEU A 4 -103.14 26.80 -2.77
CA LEU A 4 -102.16 25.89 -3.18
C LEU A 4 -101.77 26.25 -4.62
N ILE A 5 -100.68 26.87 -4.82
CA ILE A 5 -100.10 27.07 -6.11
C ILE A 5 -99.35 25.82 -6.49
N ASP A 6 -99.88 25.15 -7.47
CA ASP A 6 -99.28 24.05 -8.14
C ASP A 6 -98.14 24.65 -8.98
N ASP A 7 -96.88 24.41 -8.59
CA ASP A 7 -95.74 24.72 -9.39
C ASP A 7 -95.52 23.58 -10.43
N PRO A 8 -95.49 23.87 -11.71
CA PRO A 8 -95.17 22.88 -12.73
C PRO A 8 -93.74 22.47 -12.61
N VAL A 9 -93.54 21.23 -12.28
CA VAL A 9 -92.21 20.61 -12.38
C VAL A 9 -91.71 20.79 -13.76
N ALA A 10 -90.84 21.74 -13.96
CA ALA A 10 -90.10 21.94 -15.19
C ALA A 10 -89.28 20.67 -15.42
N GLY A 11 -89.69 19.95 -16.47
CA GLY A 11 -88.86 18.80 -16.95
C GLY A 11 -87.50 19.31 -17.35
N PHE A 12 -86.51 19.03 -16.50
CA PHE A 12 -85.11 19.24 -16.87
C PHE A 12 -84.83 18.31 -18.04
N ASN A 13 -84.80 18.88 -19.25
CA ASN A 13 -84.22 18.25 -20.42
C ASN A 13 -82.72 18.23 -20.20
N GLN A 14 -82.29 17.28 -19.35
CA GLN A 14 -80.85 17.08 -19.14
C GLN A 14 -80.30 16.47 -20.43
N PRO A 15 -79.29 17.06 -21.05
CA PRO A 15 -78.67 16.52 -22.27
C PRO A 15 -78.11 15.12 -21.97
N GLU A 16 -78.46 14.15 -22.74
CA GLU A 16 -77.86 12.82 -22.70
C GLU A 16 -76.46 12.91 -23.36
N PHE A 17 -75.44 12.50 -22.56
CA PHE A 17 -74.05 12.46 -23.02
C PHE A 17 -73.66 11.00 -23.22
N THR A 18 -72.90 10.77 -24.26
CA THR A 18 -72.15 9.50 -24.43
C THR A 18 -70.99 9.44 -23.43
N VAL A 19 -70.50 8.21 -23.08
CA VAL A 19 -69.33 8.01 -22.22
C VAL A 19 -68.11 8.77 -22.77
N SER A 20 -67.93 8.77 -24.08
CA SER A 20 -66.83 9.47 -24.77
C SER A 20 -66.91 10.99 -24.63
N GLU A 21 -68.13 11.57 -24.74
CA GLU A 21 -68.37 13.02 -24.61
C GLU A 21 -68.08 13.48 -23.18
N ILE A 22 -68.57 12.77 -22.14
CA ILE A 22 -68.30 13.09 -20.73
C ILE A 22 -66.80 12.91 -20.45
N SER A 23 -66.15 11.79 -20.86
CA SER A 23 -64.72 11.57 -20.68
C SER A 23 -63.89 12.69 -21.38
N GLY A 24 -64.30 13.10 -22.56
CA GLY A 24 -63.67 14.20 -23.31
C GLY A 24 -63.85 15.58 -22.63
N ALA A 25 -65.06 15.86 -22.07
CA ALA A 25 -65.31 17.08 -21.31
C ALA A 25 -64.48 17.15 -20.01
N ILE A 26 -64.45 16.05 -19.24
CA ILE A 26 -63.63 15.96 -18.01
C ILE A 26 -62.12 16.14 -18.35
N LYS A 27 -61.66 15.52 -19.42
CA LYS A 27 -60.30 15.65 -19.89
C LYS A 27 -59.93 17.10 -20.19
N ARG A 28 -60.75 17.80 -20.96
CA ARG A 28 -60.51 19.22 -21.27
C ARG A 28 -60.51 20.12 -20.04
N LEU A 29 -61.38 19.85 -19.11
CA LEU A 29 -61.46 20.59 -17.83
C LEU A 29 -60.22 20.36 -16.96
N ILE A 30 -59.78 19.10 -16.83
CA ILE A 30 -58.57 18.77 -16.06
C ILE A 30 -57.34 19.33 -16.75
N GLU A 31 -57.19 19.14 -18.05
CA GLU A 31 -56.02 19.63 -18.78
C GLU A 31 -55.97 21.18 -18.83
N GLY A 32 -57.13 21.86 -18.83
CA GLY A 32 -57.21 23.30 -18.74
C GLY A 32 -56.73 23.88 -17.41
N GLU A 33 -57.30 23.35 -16.32
CA GLU A 33 -57.02 23.82 -14.97
C GLU A 33 -55.66 23.36 -14.44
N PHE A 34 -55.21 22.17 -14.79
CA PHE A 34 -53.98 21.52 -14.26
C PHE A 34 -52.92 21.34 -15.38
N SER A 35 -52.80 22.30 -16.24
CA SER A 35 -51.84 22.30 -17.38
C SER A 35 -50.40 22.44 -16.97
N HIS A 36 -50.11 23.04 -15.81
CA HIS A 36 -48.76 23.17 -15.23
C HIS A 36 -48.86 23.24 -13.71
N ILE A 37 -48.51 22.12 -13.04
CA ILE A 37 -48.56 22.01 -11.58
C ILE A 37 -47.23 21.55 -11.01
N ARG A 38 -46.99 21.89 -9.77
CA ARG A 38 -45.92 21.33 -8.95
C ARG A 38 -46.54 20.51 -7.85
N LEU A 39 -46.22 19.22 -7.86
CA LEU A 39 -46.74 18.26 -6.90
C LEU A 39 -45.60 17.72 -6.04
N LYS A 40 -45.73 17.89 -4.71
CA LYS A 40 -44.81 17.28 -3.74
C LYS A 40 -45.38 15.94 -3.29
N GLY A 41 -44.56 14.88 -3.29
CA GLY A 41 -44.97 13.57 -2.81
C GLY A 41 -43.80 12.61 -2.72
N GLU A 42 -44.01 11.49 -2.09
CA GLU A 42 -43.05 10.38 -2.02
C GLU A 42 -43.24 9.47 -3.23
N ILE A 43 -42.17 9.05 -3.87
CA ILE A 43 -42.21 8.07 -4.94
C ILE A 43 -42.58 6.72 -4.34
N GLY A 44 -43.68 6.15 -4.80
CA GLY A 44 -44.09 4.78 -4.47
C GLY A 44 -43.44 3.78 -5.44
N ARG A 45 -44.31 2.92 -6.06
CA ARG A 45 -43.84 1.94 -7.02
C ARG A 45 -43.22 2.62 -8.26
N VAL A 46 -42.06 2.13 -8.70
CA VAL A 46 -41.40 2.57 -9.94
C VAL A 46 -41.25 1.40 -10.90
N SER A 47 -41.56 1.62 -12.18
CA SER A 47 -41.37 0.62 -13.23
C SER A 47 -40.62 1.20 -14.40
N TYR A 48 -39.64 0.43 -14.90
CA TYR A 48 -38.75 0.78 -16.03
C TYR A 48 -38.94 -0.21 -17.18
N PRO A 49 -40.00 -0.07 -18.00
CA PRO A 49 -40.18 -0.93 -19.15
C PRO A 49 -39.12 -0.67 -20.23
N ARG A 50 -38.94 -1.67 -21.14
CA ARG A 50 -37.98 -1.58 -22.25
C ARG A 50 -38.24 -0.45 -23.23
N SER A 51 -39.42 0.17 -23.20
CA SER A 51 -39.79 1.34 -24.02
C SER A 51 -39.01 2.60 -23.67
N GLY A 52 -38.34 2.63 -22.49
CA GLY A 52 -37.58 3.77 -21.98
C GLY A 52 -38.43 4.84 -21.30
N HIS A 53 -39.72 4.63 -21.13
CA HIS A 53 -40.60 5.43 -20.28
C HIS A 53 -40.42 5.03 -18.82
N VAL A 54 -40.69 5.93 -17.87
CA VAL A 54 -40.72 5.59 -16.46
C VAL A 54 -42.16 5.78 -15.96
N TYR A 55 -42.68 4.74 -15.34
CA TYR A 55 -43.99 4.80 -14.68
C TYR A 55 -43.75 4.75 -13.19
N LEU A 56 -44.37 5.68 -12.45
CA LEU A 56 -44.24 5.75 -11.03
C LEU A 56 -45.55 6.21 -10.37
N ASP A 57 -45.70 5.94 -9.11
CA ASP A 57 -46.76 6.47 -8.29
C ASP A 57 -46.19 7.54 -7.37
N LEU A 58 -46.83 8.70 -7.26
CA LEU A 58 -46.55 9.70 -6.25
C LEU A 58 -47.61 9.59 -5.16
N LYS A 59 -47.22 9.48 -3.92
CA LYS A 59 -48.10 9.32 -2.77
C LYS A 59 -47.82 10.36 -1.70
N ASP A 60 -48.82 10.70 -0.98
CA ASP A 60 -48.77 11.37 0.34
C ASP A 60 -49.45 10.49 1.40
N GLU A 61 -49.71 11.03 2.58
CA GLU A 61 -50.33 10.29 3.68
C GLU A 61 -51.75 9.76 3.34
N LYS A 62 -52.44 10.34 2.35
CA LYS A 62 -53.87 10.09 2.09
C LYS A 62 -54.19 9.70 0.67
N SER A 63 -53.29 10.00 -0.28
CA SER A 63 -53.60 9.91 -1.71
C SER A 63 -52.44 9.39 -2.51
N VAL A 64 -52.76 8.76 -3.65
CA VAL A 64 -51.81 8.27 -4.63
C VAL A 64 -52.22 8.75 -6.02
N ILE A 65 -51.30 9.28 -6.77
CA ILE A 65 -51.49 9.62 -8.18
C ILE A 65 -50.47 8.87 -9.05
N SER A 66 -50.96 8.20 -10.09
CA SER A 66 -50.07 7.55 -11.05
C SER A 66 -49.42 8.60 -11.96
N ALA A 67 -48.15 8.44 -12.23
CA ALA A 67 -47.39 9.37 -13.04
C ALA A 67 -46.58 8.65 -14.13
N VAL A 68 -46.34 9.38 -15.21
CA VAL A 68 -45.50 8.92 -16.31
C VAL A 68 -44.44 9.95 -16.67
N VAL A 69 -43.21 9.49 -16.83
CA VAL A 69 -42.10 10.26 -17.41
C VAL A 69 -41.80 9.69 -18.78
N TRP A 70 -42.00 10.50 -19.83
CA TRP A 70 -41.73 10.06 -21.19
C TRP A 70 -40.24 9.91 -21.42
N LYS A 71 -39.81 8.99 -22.30
CA LYS A 71 -38.44 8.63 -22.63
C LYS A 71 -37.51 9.85 -22.83
N GLY A 72 -37.97 10.87 -23.55
CA GLY A 72 -37.19 12.09 -23.79
C GLY A 72 -36.94 12.94 -22.55
N VAL A 73 -37.83 12.89 -21.58
CA VAL A 73 -37.70 13.56 -20.26
C VAL A 73 -36.90 12.65 -19.32
N ALA A 74 -37.21 11.37 -19.28
CA ALA A 74 -36.51 10.39 -18.44
C ALA A 74 -35.00 10.38 -18.69
N ALA A 75 -34.56 10.56 -19.94
CA ALA A 75 -33.15 10.67 -20.31
C ALA A 75 -32.46 11.97 -19.85
N ARG A 76 -33.23 12.99 -19.41
CA ARG A 76 -32.73 14.30 -18.98
C ARG A 76 -32.94 14.57 -17.50
N LEU A 77 -33.55 13.63 -16.78
CA LEU A 77 -33.74 13.80 -15.32
C LEU A 77 -32.38 13.84 -14.61
N PRO A 78 -32.16 14.74 -13.65
CA PRO A 78 -30.91 14.86 -12.91
C PRO A 78 -30.59 13.63 -12.05
N MET A 79 -31.58 12.77 -11.84
CA MET A 79 -31.44 11.56 -11.04
C MET A 79 -32.47 10.50 -11.48
N ARG A 80 -32.12 9.22 -11.26
CA ARG A 80 -33.05 8.12 -11.49
C ARG A 80 -34.09 8.04 -10.37
N PRO A 81 -35.40 8.08 -10.68
CA PRO A 81 -36.45 7.96 -9.67
C PRO A 81 -36.34 6.63 -8.89
N GLU A 82 -36.33 6.68 -7.56
CA GLU A 82 -36.29 5.50 -6.69
C GLU A 82 -37.44 5.52 -5.68
N GLU A 83 -37.92 4.33 -5.28
CA GLU A 83 -38.99 4.19 -4.29
C GLU A 83 -38.57 4.75 -2.93
N GLY A 84 -39.49 5.49 -2.28
CA GLY A 84 -39.26 6.12 -0.98
C GLY A 84 -38.64 7.50 -1.05
N LEU A 85 -38.35 8.03 -2.24
CA LEU A 85 -37.78 9.37 -2.39
C LEU A 85 -38.87 10.44 -2.37
N GLU A 86 -38.74 11.43 -1.52
CA GLU A 86 -39.59 12.61 -1.53
C GLU A 86 -39.18 13.58 -2.63
N VAL A 87 -40.10 13.89 -3.54
CA VAL A 87 -39.82 14.68 -4.75
C VAL A 87 -40.82 15.80 -4.96
N VAL A 88 -40.40 16.78 -5.72
CA VAL A 88 -41.30 17.77 -6.34
C VAL A 88 -41.32 17.49 -7.85
N ALA A 89 -42.45 16.95 -8.30
CA ALA A 89 -42.73 16.72 -9.72
C ALA A 89 -43.39 17.98 -10.32
N THR A 90 -42.86 18.46 -11.43
CA THR A 90 -43.48 19.50 -12.24
C THR A 90 -44.04 18.85 -13.49
N GLY A 91 -45.25 19.15 -13.85
CA GLY A 91 -45.90 18.59 -15.02
C GLY A 91 -47.34 18.96 -15.14
N ARG A 92 -48.12 18.17 -15.91
CA ARG A 92 -49.53 18.40 -16.16
C ARG A 92 -50.35 17.16 -15.83
N VAL A 93 -51.57 17.37 -15.35
CA VAL A 93 -52.50 16.25 -15.17
C VAL A 93 -53.29 16.03 -16.43
N THR A 94 -53.44 14.75 -16.80
CA THR A 94 -54.32 14.33 -17.90
C THR A 94 -55.15 13.12 -17.51
N THR A 95 -56.15 12.78 -18.32
CA THR A 95 -56.94 11.58 -18.11
C THR A 95 -56.58 10.52 -19.17
N PHE A 96 -56.53 9.26 -18.77
CA PHE A 96 -56.40 8.15 -19.68
C PHE A 96 -57.83 7.71 -20.11
N ALA A 97 -58.18 8.03 -21.32
CA ALA A 97 -59.54 7.90 -21.84
C ALA A 97 -60.12 6.47 -21.70
N GLY A 98 -59.31 5.43 -21.81
CA GLY A 98 -59.76 4.03 -21.76
C GLY A 98 -60.20 3.53 -20.38
N GLN A 99 -59.83 4.23 -19.28
CA GLN A 99 -60.12 3.80 -17.91
C GLN A 99 -60.61 4.92 -16.96
N SER A 100 -60.83 6.13 -17.48
CA SER A 100 -61.20 7.32 -16.68
C SER A 100 -60.32 7.58 -15.47
N LYS A 101 -59.03 7.23 -15.58
CA LYS A 101 -58.02 7.51 -14.56
C LYS A 101 -57.27 8.79 -14.93
N TYR A 102 -57.06 9.64 -13.93
CA TYR A 102 -56.16 10.78 -14.09
C TYR A 102 -54.72 10.35 -13.78
N GLN A 103 -53.76 10.93 -14.47
CA GLN A 103 -52.37 10.67 -14.32
C GLN A 103 -51.58 11.94 -14.49
N LEU A 104 -50.42 12.04 -13.82
CA LEU A 104 -49.49 13.15 -13.94
C LEU A 104 -48.47 12.84 -15.06
N ILE A 105 -48.37 13.69 -16.06
CA ILE A 105 -47.28 13.66 -17.01
C ILE A 105 -46.17 14.55 -16.45
N ILE A 106 -45.07 13.95 -16.03
CA ILE A 106 -43.94 14.62 -15.42
C ILE A 106 -43.04 15.19 -16.51
N GLU A 107 -42.72 16.46 -16.42
CA GLU A 107 -41.82 17.23 -17.28
C GLU A 107 -40.48 17.51 -16.59
N ASP A 108 -40.47 17.65 -15.25
CA ASP A 108 -39.29 17.80 -14.41
C ASP A 108 -39.51 17.15 -13.05
N LEU A 109 -38.46 16.53 -12.50
CA LEU A 109 -38.54 15.84 -11.22
C LEU A 109 -37.29 16.19 -10.40
N LYS A 110 -37.48 16.78 -9.23
CA LYS A 110 -36.43 17.18 -8.31
C LYS A 110 -36.66 16.62 -6.93
N PRO A 111 -35.61 16.24 -6.18
CA PRO A 111 -35.78 15.86 -4.77
C PRO A 111 -36.47 16.98 -3.98
N ALA A 112 -37.32 16.64 -3.05
CA ALA A 112 -38.06 17.59 -2.23
C ALA A 112 -37.20 18.21 -1.08
N GLY A 113 -35.91 18.37 -1.31
CA GLY A 113 -34.95 19.02 -0.40
C GLY A 113 -33.81 18.09 0.07
N MET A 114 -32.89 18.66 0.86
CA MET A 114 -31.69 17.99 1.38
C MET A 114 -32.00 16.72 2.19
N GLY A 115 -33.11 16.71 2.90
CA GLY A 115 -33.49 15.56 3.75
C GLY A 115 -33.72 14.26 2.96
N ALA A 116 -34.38 14.36 1.81
CA ALA A 116 -34.65 13.19 0.95
C ALA A 116 -33.35 12.62 0.35
N LEU A 117 -32.46 13.47 -0.10
CA LEU A 117 -31.13 13.08 -0.60
C LEU A 117 -30.29 12.41 0.48
N MET A 118 -30.29 12.96 1.69
CA MET A 118 -29.57 12.39 2.83
C MET A 118 -30.12 11.03 3.23
N ALA A 119 -31.44 10.86 3.30
CA ALA A 119 -32.06 9.57 3.61
C ALA A 119 -31.67 8.50 2.58
N MET A 120 -31.65 8.85 1.30
CA MET A 120 -31.24 7.96 0.22
C MET A 120 -29.75 7.61 0.32
N LEU A 121 -28.88 8.58 0.62
CA LEU A 121 -27.46 8.36 0.83
C LEU A 121 -27.22 7.39 2.00
N GLU A 122 -27.88 7.59 3.13
CA GLU A 122 -27.75 6.71 4.30
C GLU A 122 -28.25 5.29 4.01
N LYS A 123 -29.34 5.13 3.25
CA LYS A 123 -29.83 3.81 2.82
C LYS A 123 -28.83 3.08 1.94
N ARG A 124 -28.25 3.77 0.93
CA ARG A 124 -27.22 3.21 0.05
C ARG A 124 -25.96 2.86 0.84
N LYS A 125 -25.54 3.75 1.75
CA LYS A 125 -24.39 3.53 2.62
C LYS A 125 -24.56 2.28 3.49
N ALA A 126 -25.73 2.12 4.12
CA ALA A 126 -26.03 0.94 4.92
C ALA A 126 -26.02 -0.35 4.09
N GLN A 127 -26.57 -0.32 2.88
CA GLN A 127 -26.56 -1.46 1.95
C GLN A 127 -25.12 -1.85 1.56
N LEU A 128 -24.30 -0.91 1.09
CA LEU A 128 -22.92 -1.16 0.66
C LEU A 128 -22.03 -1.58 1.84
N ALA A 129 -22.30 -1.06 3.04
CA ALA A 129 -21.62 -1.50 4.26
C ALA A 129 -21.98 -2.95 4.62
N ALA A 130 -23.25 -3.35 4.49
CA ALA A 130 -23.67 -4.73 4.73
C ALA A 130 -23.05 -5.72 3.73
N GLU A 131 -22.74 -5.28 2.52
CA GLU A 131 -21.99 -6.05 1.51
C GLU A 131 -20.47 -6.08 1.78
N GLY A 132 -19.97 -5.38 2.81
CA GLY A 132 -18.55 -5.32 3.18
C GLY A 132 -17.68 -4.48 2.22
N LEU A 133 -18.27 -3.58 1.40
CA LEU A 133 -17.48 -2.78 0.44
C LEU A 133 -16.58 -1.74 1.14
N PHE A 134 -16.87 -1.41 2.40
CA PHE A 134 -16.11 -0.42 3.18
C PHE A 134 -15.07 -1.05 4.10
N ASP A 135 -14.94 -2.37 4.10
CA ASP A 135 -14.05 -3.09 5.00
C ASP A 135 -12.60 -2.67 4.83
N ALA A 136 -11.95 -2.40 5.95
CA ALA A 136 -10.54 -2.00 5.96
C ALA A 136 -9.61 -3.07 5.34
N GLY A 137 -9.98 -4.35 5.44
CA GLY A 137 -9.22 -5.45 4.84
C GLY A 137 -9.22 -5.47 3.31
N ARG A 138 -10.12 -4.75 2.66
CA ARG A 138 -10.14 -4.61 1.19
C ARG A 138 -9.24 -3.48 0.69
N LYS A 139 -8.89 -2.52 1.56
CA LYS A 139 -8.12 -1.34 1.19
C LYS A 139 -6.68 -1.71 0.88
N LYS A 140 -6.22 -1.29 -0.28
CA LYS A 140 -4.87 -1.55 -0.78
C LYS A 140 -3.90 -0.49 -0.26
N PRO A 141 -2.66 -0.85 0.08
CA PRO A 141 -1.63 0.12 0.38
C PRO A 141 -1.30 0.94 -0.86
N LEU A 142 -1.11 2.24 -0.68
CA LEU A 142 -0.66 3.11 -1.77
C LEU A 142 0.80 2.80 -2.12
N PRO A 143 1.18 2.80 -3.40
CA PRO A 143 2.58 2.68 -3.80
C PRO A 143 3.37 3.87 -3.29
N TYR A 144 4.56 3.61 -2.72
CA TYR A 144 5.40 4.67 -2.16
C TYR A 144 5.83 5.72 -3.20
N LEU A 145 6.13 5.27 -4.42
CA LEU A 145 6.58 6.12 -5.51
C LEU A 145 6.05 5.57 -6.84
N PRO A 146 4.79 5.89 -7.21
CA PRO A 146 4.20 5.41 -8.45
C PRO A 146 4.92 6.00 -9.67
N ASP A 147 5.12 5.22 -10.72
CA ASP A 147 5.70 5.70 -11.97
C ASP A 147 4.66 6.43 -12.82
N VAL A 148 3.44 5.93 -12.81
CA VAL A 148 2.33 6.49 -13.58
C VAL A 148 1.11 6.69 -12.67
N ILE A 149 0.56 7.90 -12.67
CA ILE A 149 -0.65 8.26 -11.91
C ILE A 149 -1.78 8.51 -12.89
N GLY A 150 -2.88 7.76 -12.74
CA GLY A 150 -4.12 7.99 -13.47
C GLY A 150 -5.00 9.00 -12.73
N VAL A 151 -5.47 10.02 -13.41
CA VAL A 151 -6.36 11.03 -12.82
C VAL A 151 -7.69 11.05 -13.56
N VAL A 152 -8.77 10.80 -12.84
CA VAL A 152 -10.15 10.88 -13.32
C VAL A 152 -10.73 12.20 -12.85
N THR A 153 -10.87 13.17 -13.76
CA THR A 153 -11.36 14.51 -13.47
C THR A 153 -11.77 15.25 -14.74
N SER A 154 -12.32 16.45 -14.60
CA SER A 154 -12.59 17.34 -15.73
C SER A 154 -11.28 17.93 -16.27
N PRO A 155 -11.04 17.89 -17.59
CA PRO A 155 -9.80 18.38 -18.21
C PRO A 155 -9.63 19.90 -18.16
N SER A 156 -10.72 20.66 -18.04
CA SER A 156 -10.73 22.12 -18.04
C SER A 156 -10.75 22.75 -16.65
N GLY A 157 -10.86 21.93 -15.58
CA GLY A 157 -11.01 22.39 -14.20
C GLY A 157 -9.72 22.96 -13.59
N ALA A 158 -9.85 23.74 -12.52
CA ALA A 158 -8.73 24.14 -11.68
C ALA A 158 -8.06 22.93 -11.02
N VAL A 159 -8.86 21.93 -10.67
CA VAL A 159 -8.46 20.70 -9.96
C VAL A 159 -7.26 19.98 -10.61
N ILE A 160 -7.32 19.78 -11.93
CA ILE A 160 -6.22 19.13 -12.63
C ILE A 160 -4.94 19.96 -12.62
N ARG A 161 -5.07 21.26 -12.71
CA ARG A 161 -3.92 22.19 -12.63
C ARG A 161 -3.28 22.14 -11.24
N ASP A 162 -4.10 22.12 -10.20
CA ASP A 162 -3.65 22.06 -8.80
C ASP A 162 -2.92 20.73 -8.52
N ILE A 163 -3.47 19.60 -9.00
CA ILE A 163 -2.81 18.30 -8.89
C ILE A 163 -1.47 18.29 -9.62
N LEU A 164 -1.43 18.73 -10.88
CA LEU A 164 -0.20 18.75 -11.69
C LEU A 164 0.86 19.68 -11.09
N HIS A 165 0.44 20.86 -10.59
CA HIS A 165 1.34 21.80 -9.91
C HIS A 165 1.96 21.15 -8.67
N ARG A 166 1.14 20.54 -7.81
CA ARG A 166 1.60 19.91 -6.58
C ARG A 166 2.50 18.71 -6.84
N LEU A 167 2.17 17.86 -7.83
CA LEU A 167 3.04 16.75 -8.22
C LEU A 167 4.38 17.22 -8.76
N ARG A 168 4.40 18.32 -9.56
CA ARG A 168 5.65 18.90 -10.08
C ARG A 168 6.56 19.41 -8.96
N ASP A 169 6.00 20.04 -7.96
CA ASP A 169 6.75 20.60 -6.82
C ASP A 169 7.31 19.50 -5.92
N ARG A 170 6.52 18.45 -5.64
CA ARG A 170 6.93 17.40 -4.71
C ARG A 170 7.81 16.34 -5.38
N PHE A 171 7.26 15.69 -6.39
CA PHE A 171 7.97 14.68 -7.18
C PHE A 171 7.31 14.53 -8.55
N PRO A 172 7.90 15.05 -9.63
CA PRO A 172 7.34 14.92 -10.98
C PRO A 172 7.16 13.47 -11.38
N ARG A 173 5.93 13.13 -11.81
CA ARG A 173 5.55 11.79 -12.30
C ARG A 173 4.77 11.89 -13.59
N LYS A 174 4.67 10.78 -14.31
CA LYS A 174 3.83 10.68 -15.50
C LYS A 174 2.37 10.66 -15.05
N VAL A 175 1.57 11.56 -15.60
CA VAL A 175 0.14 11.66 -15.31
C VAL A 175 -0.65 11.34 -16.55
N LEU A 176 -1.58 10.39 -16.45
CA LEU A 176 -2.58 10.08 -17.45
C LEU A 176 -3.91 10.65 -17.00
N ILE A 177 -4.53 11.46 -17.83
CA ILE A 177 -5.82 12.07 -17.51
C ILE A 177 -6.91 11.35 -18.29
N TRP A 178 -7.92 10.85 -17.57
CA TRP A 178 -9.16 10.40 -18.18
C TRP A 178 -10.21 11.49 -18.01
N PRO A 179 -10.57 12.20 -19.08
CA PRO A 179 -11.51 13.31 -19.00
C PRO A 179 -12.92 12.79 -18.74
N VAL A 180 -13.59 13.32 -17.70
CA VAL A 180 -14.95 12.97 -17.32
C VAL A 180 -15.75 14.21 -16.92
N ALA A 181 -17.08 14.12 -17.04
CA ALA A 181 -17.97 15.05 -16.38
C ALA A 181 -17.93 14.79 -14.86
N VAL A 182 -17.61 15.80 -14.07
CA VAL A 182 -17.50 15.73 -12.60
C VAL A 182 -18.76 16.20 -11.88
N GLN A 183 -19.82 16.49 -12.59
CA GLN A 183 -21.15 16.91 -12.11
C GLN A 183 -22.23 16.61 -13.14
N GLY A 184 -23.49 16.59 -12.70
CA GLY A 184 -24.65 16.30 -13.53
C GLY A 184 -24.79 14.81 -13.83
N GLU A 185 -25.78 14.50 -14.66
CA GLU A 185 -26.28 13.14 -14.91
C GLU A 185 -25.23 12.16 -15.48
N ARG A 186 -24.31 12.65 -16.30
CA ARG A 186 -23.27 11.80 -16.91
C ARG A 186 -22.12 11.45 -15.99
N CYS A 187 -21.99 12.15 -14.84
CA CYS A 187 -20.87 12.01 -13.92
C CYS A 187 -20.64 10.55 -13.50
N ALA A 188 -21.65 9.91 -12.93
CA ALA A 188 -21.51 8.56 -12.40
C ALA A 188 -21.09 7.56 -13.48
N GLY A 189 -21.74 7.59 -14.64
CA GLY A 189 -21.44 6.68 -15.75
C GLY A 189 -20.06 6.90 -16.37
N GLU A 190 -19.60 8.14 -16.47
CA GLU A 190 -18.28 8.46 -17.03
C GLU A 190 -17.16 8.11 -16.05
N VAL A 191 -17.34 8.42 -14.75
CA VAL A 191 -16.37 8.08 -13.69
C VAL A 191 -16.21 6.58 -13.55
N SER A 192 -17.32 5.82 -13.50
CA SER A 192 -17.28 4.35 -13.42
C SER A 192 -16.55 3.75 -14.61
N ARG A 193 -16.84 4.21 -15.83
CA ARG A 193 -16.15 3.76 -17.05
C ARG A 193 -14.67 4.14 -17.06
N ALA A 194 -14.29 5.30 -16.53
CA ALA A 194 -12.90 5.73 -16.46
C ALA A 194 -12.09 4.85 -15.50
N ILE A 195 -12.64 4.53 -14.33
CA ILE A 195 -11.99 3.62 -13.36
C ILE A 195 -11.82 2.23 -14.00
N ALA A 196 -12.87 1.67 -14.58
CA ALA A 196 -12.81 0.38 -15.26
C ALA A 196 -11.84 0.39 -16.45
N GLY A 197 -11.82 1.47 -17.22
CA GLY A 197 -10.94 1.65 -18.38
C GLY A 197 -9.45 1.70 -17.99
N PHE A 198 -9.07 2.38 -16.92
CA PHE A 198 -7.71 2.35 -16.41
C PHE A 198 -7.31 0.94 -15.94
N ASN A 199 -8.24 0.22 -15.31
CA ASN A 199 -8.00 -1.16 -14.87
C ASN A 199 -7.85 -2.14 -16.04
N ALA A 200 -8.51 -1.89 -17.17
CA ALA A 200 -8.42 -2.68 -18.39
C ALA A 200 -7.13 -2.47 -19.19
N LEU A 201 -6.30 -1.48 -18.85
CA LEU A 201 -5.01 -1.27 -19.50
C LEU A 201 -4.05 -2.41 -19.15
N GLU A 202 -3.37 -2.93 -20.17
CA GLU A 202 -2.37 -3.97 -20.00
C GLU A 202 -1.02 -3.41 -19.54
N ALA A 203 -0.34 -4.14 -18.67
CA ALA A 203 1.03 -3.81 -18.28
C ALA A 203 1.97 -3.93 -19.50
N GLY A 204 2.65 -2.84 -19.84
CA GLY A 204 3.53 -2.81 -21.01
C GLY A 204 2.83 -2.51 -22.35
N GLY A 205 1.52 -2.18 -22.34
CA GLY A 205 0.79 -1.74 -23.52
C GLY A 205 1.22 -0.37 -24.04
N ALA A 206 0.66 0.05 -25.17
CA ALA A 206 0.94 1.34 -25.80
C ALA A 206 0.64 2.53 -24.87
N ILE A 207 -0.38 2.41 -24.02
CA ILE A 207 -0.68 3.33 -22.93
C ILE A 207 -0.30 2.61 -21.64
N PRO A 208 0.64 3.15 -20.83
CA PRO A 208 1.04 2.49 -19.60
C PRO A 208 -0.11 2.44 -18.59
N ARG A 209 -0.28 1.29 -17.95
CA ARG A 209 -1.25 1.12 -16.86
C ARG A 209 -0.80 1.95 -15.66
N PRO A 210 -1.68 2.76 -15.04
CA PRO A 210 -1.34 3.50 -13.82
C PRO A 210 -1.08 2.58 -12.62
N ASP A 211 -0.15 3.01 -11.76
CA ASP A 211 0.12 2.36 -10.47
C ASP A 211 -0.81 2.87 -9.37
N LEU A 212 -1.41 4.04 -9.58
CA LEU A 212 -2.27 4.74 -8.65
C LEU A 212 -3.33 5.53 -9.40
N LEU A 213 -4.57 5.50 -8.91
CA LEU A 213 -5.67 6.34 -9.42
C LEU A 213 -5.98 7.46 -8.43
N ILE A 214 -6.28 8.63 -8.97
CA ILE A 214 -6.85 9.76 -8.24
C ILE A 214 -8.18 10.12 -8.90
N VAL A 215 -9.28 10.00 -8.17
CA VAL A 215 -10.58 10.52 -8.59
C VAL A 215 -10.78 11.83 -7.89
N ALA A 216 -10.82 12.93 -8.64
CA ALA A 216 -10.80 14.26 -8.07
C ALA A 216 -11.87 15.18 -8.64
N ARG A 217 -12.47 15.96 -7.73
CA ARG A 217 -13.40 17.03 -8.04
C ARG A 217 -13.15 18.22 -7.10
N GLY A 218 -13.37 19.41 -7.59
CA GLY A 218 -13.36 20.63 -6.77
C GLY A 218 -14.59 20.75 -5.88
N GLY A 219 -14.63 21.75 -5.02
CA GLY A 219 -15.77 22.02 -4.16
C GLY A 219 -17.08 22.23 -4.94
N GLY A 220 -18.22 22.07 -4.26
CA GLY A 220 -19.56 22.25 -4.80
C GLY A 220 -20.63 21.82 -3.80
N SER A 221 -21.89 22.02 -4.13
CA SER A 221 -23.01 21.59 -3.32
C SER A 221 -23.14 20.08 -3.25
N LEU A 222 -23.89 19.54 -2.28
CA LEU A 222 -24.18 18.11 -2.16
C LEU A 222 -24.83 17.57 -3.45
N GLU A 223 -25.67 18.37 -4.09
CA GLU A 223 -26.31 18.02 -5.37
C GLU A 223 -25.28 17.84 -6.48
N ASP A 224 -24.26 18.68 -6.52
CA ASP A 224 -23.15 18.56 -7.47
C ASP A 224 -22.28 17.34 -7.22
N LEU A 225 -22.15 16.88 -5.96
CA LEU A 225 -21.39 15.70 -5.56
C LEU A 225 -22.17 14.39 -5.74
N TRP A 226 -23.47 14.49 -6.09
CA TRP A 226 -24.37 13.35 -6.11
C TRP A 226 -23.89 12.21 -7.01
N GLY A 227 -23.28 12.54 -8.16
CA GLY A 227 -22.72 11.53 -9.06
C GLY A 227 -21.71 10.58 -8.42
N PHE A 228 -21.00 11.03 -7.37
CA PHE A 228 -20.05 10.22 -6.60
C PHE A 228 -20.70 9.42 -5.45
N ASN A 229 -22.00 9.67 -5.20
CA ASN A 229 -22.86 8.91 -4.30
C ASN A 229 -23.69 7.85 -5.04
N GLU A 230 -23.42 7.63 -6.32
CA GLU A 230 -24.05 6.56 -7.08
C GLU A 230 -23.38 5.21 -6.81
N GLU A 231 -24.21 4.18 -6.67
CA GLU A 231 -23.76 2.81 -6.39
C GLU A 231 -22.77 2.29 -7.45
N SER A 232 -22.98 2.67 -8.72
CA SER A 232 -22.12 2.29 -9.84
C SER A 232 -20.67 2.77 -9.66
N VAL A 233 -20.48 3.98 -9.13
CA VAL A 233 -19.15 4.55 -8.85
C VAL A 233 -18.49 3.85 -7.67
N ALA A 234 -19.25 3.62 -6.58
CA ALA A 234 -18.76 2.90 -5.42
C ALA A 234 -18.31 1.47 -5.80
N ARG A 235 -19.12 0.75 -6.58
CA ARG A 235 -18.78 -0.61 -7.07
C ARG A 235 -17.57 -0.61 -8.02
N ALA A 236 -17.47 0.37 -8.91
CA ALA A 236 -16.30 0.49 -9.79
C ALA A 236 -15.01 0.76 -8.99
N ALA A 237 -15.07 1.61 -7.96
CA ALA A 237 -13.94 1.87 -7.06
C ALA A 237 -13.57 0.61 -6.25
N ALA A 238 -14.56 -0.12 -5.71
CA ALA A 238 -14.34 -1.37 -4.97
C ALA A 238 -13.73 -2.49 -5.82
N ALA A 239 -14.07 -2.53 -7.10
CA ALA A 239 -13.57 -3.50 -8.08
C ALA A 239 -12.22 -3.10 -8.70
N SER A 240 -11.72 -1.90 -8.43
CA SER A 240 -10.43 -1.46 -8.97
C SER A 240 -9.29 -2.28 -8.40
N ASP A 241 -8.44 -2.85 -9.27
CA ASP A 241 -7.19 -3.51 -8.87
C ASP A 241 -6.08 -2.49 -8.57
N ILE A 242 -6.18 -1.33 -9.18
CA ILE A 242 -5.24 -0.22 -8.98
C ILE A 242 -5.67 0.54 -7.72
N PRO A 243 -4.75 0.79 -6.75
CA PRO A 243 -5.04 1.61 -5.57
C PRO A 243 -5.64 2.96 -5.97
N LEU A 244 -6.67 3.40 -5.23
CA LEU A 244 -7.46 4.57 -5.56
C LEU A 244 -7.52 5.57 -4.41
N ILE A 245 -7.18 6.83 -4.71
CA ILE A 245 -7.38 7.97 -3.81
C ILE A 245 -8.63 8.72 -4.28
N SER A 246 -9.59 8.90 -3.38
CA SER A 246 -10.71 9.83 -3.59
C SER A 246 -10.37 11.21 -3.05
N ALA A 247 -10.59 12.24 -3.88
CA ALA A 247 -10.44 13.64 -3.54
C ALA A 247 -11.67 14.43 -4.04
N VAL A 248 -12.84 13.98 -3.64
CA VAL A 248 -14.14 14.47 -4.09
C VAL A 248 -14.80 15.34 -3.03
N GLY A 249 -14.88 14.83 -1.79
CA GLY A 249 -15.54 15.51 -0.66
C GLY A 249 -14.56 16.36 0.15
N HIS A 250 -15.04 17.54 0.61
CA HIS A 250 -14.35 18.31 1.66
C HIS A 250 -14.45 17.58 3.01
N GLU A 251 -13.85 18.13 4.06
CA GLU A 251 -13.83 17.49 5.39
C GLU A 251 -15.21 17.10 5.91
N THR A 252 -16.24 17.92 5.63
CA THR A 252 -17.62 17.74 6.07
C THR A 252 -18.47 16.87 5.14
N ASP A 253 -18.13 16.78 3.84
CA ASP A 253 -18.99 16.23 2.81
C ASP A 253 -18.42 14.90 2.29
N THR A 254 -18.63 13.82 3.04
CA THR A 254 -18.15 12.50 2.67
C THR A 254 -19.09 11.83 1.69
N THR A 255 -18.57 11.39 0.55
CA THR A 255 -19.30 10.67 -0.50
C THR A 255 -19.10 9.15 -0.42
N LEU A 256 -19.93 8.35 -1.12
CA LEU A 256 -19.79 6.89 -1.11
C LEU A 256 -18.44 6.42 -1.68
N ILE A 257 -17.90 7.09 -2.68
CA ILE A 257 -16.57 6.75 -3.20
C ILE A 257 -15.48 6.97 -2.13
N ASP A 258 -15.63 7.94 -1.22
CA ASP A 258 -14.66 8.19 -0.15
C ASP A 258 -14.60 7.03 0.86
N TYR A 259 -15.73 6.38 1.13
CA TYR A 259 -15.77 5.20 2.00
C TYR A 259 -15.11 3.98 1.37
N VAL A 260 -15.32 3.80 0.06
CA VAL A 260 -14.83 2.63 -0.68
C VAL A 260 -13.36 2.78 -1.09
N SER A 261 -12.90 4.00 -1.37
CA SER A 261 -11.52 4.25 -1.80
C SER A 261 -10.49 3.74 -0.80
N ASP A 262 -9.31 3.36 -1.28
CA ASP A 262 -8.19 2.91 -0.45
C ASP A 262 -7.69 4.02 0.47
N LYS A 263 -7.72 5.27 -0.03
CA LYS A 263 -7.39 6.45 0.75
C LYS A 263 -8.30 7.62 0.36
N ARG A 264 -8.76 8.34 1.37
CA ARG A 264 -9.46 9.63 1.19
C ARG A 264 -8.50 10.78 1.36
N ALA A 265 -8.62 11.78 0.50
CA ALA A 265 -7.96 13.06 0.60
C ALA A 265 -9.00 14.20 0.69
N PRO A 266 -8.86 15.15 1.60
CA PRO A 266 -9.85 16.23 1.77
C PRO A 266 -9.84 17.23 0.60
N THR A 267 -8.77 17.25 -0.18
CA THR A 267 -8.63 18.14 -1.34
C THR A 267 -7.84 17.46 -2.47
N PRO A 268 -8.00 17.90 -3.72
CA PRO A 268 -7.18 17.42 -4.84
C PRO A 268 -5.67 17.62 -4.64
N THR A 269 -5.27 18.70 -3.98
CA THR A 269 -3.87 18.97 -3.62
C THR A 269 -3.36 17.97 -2.59
N ALA A 270 -4.16 17.65 -1.56
CA ALA A 270 -3.83 16.62 -0.58
C ALA A 270 -3.71 15.23 -1.22
N ALA A 271 -4.54 14.92 -2.22
CA ALA A 271 -4.39 13.66 -2.96
C ALA A 271 -3.05 13.58 -3.69
N ALA A 272 -2.61 14.64 -4.32
CA ALA A 272 -1.29 14.71 -4.95
C ALA A 272 -0.15 14.58 -3.93
N GLU A 273 -0.33 15.11 -2.72
CA GLU A 273 0.64 14.97 -1.62
C GLU A 273 0.73 13.54 -1.07
N LEU A 274 -0.41 12.85 -1.00
CA LEU A 274 -0.45 11.44 -0.60
C LEU A 274 0.12 10.51 -1.68
N ALA A 275 0.03 10.92 -2.94
CA ALA A 275 0.46 10.11 -4.08
C ALA A 275 1.98 10.00 -4.23
N VAL A 276 2.75 10.98 -3.75
CA VAL A 276 4.21 11.01 -3.93
C VAL A 276 4.94 11.56 -2.70
N PRO A 277 6.14 11.05 -2.38
CA PRO A 277 6.98 11.61 -1.33
C PRO A 277 7.57 12.97 -1.76
N VAL A 278 8.24 13.64 -0.84
CA VAL A 278 8.95 14.90 -1.11
C VAL A 278 10.34 14.58 -1.66
N ARG A 279 10.61 14.94 -2.91
CA ARG A 279 11.84 14.60 -3.63
C ARG A 279 13.11 15.06 -2.91
N HIS A 280 13.13 16.27 -2.37
CA HIS A 280 14.32 16.80 -1.70
C HIS A 280 14.61 16.09 -0.37
N GLU A 281 13.57 15.68 0.37
CA GLU A 281 13.73 14.88 1.60
C GLU A 281 14.28 13.50 1.29
N LEU A 282 13.77 12.87 0.24
CA LEU A 282 14.27 11.57 -0.21
C LEU A 282 15.72 11.65 -0.66
N ALA A 283 16.08 12.69 -1.42
CA ALA A 283 17.46 12.94 -1.84
C ALA A 283 18.39 13.18 -0.65
N ALA A 284 17.97 14.00 0.33
CA ALA A 284 18.71 14.23 1.55
C ALA A 284 18.91 12.93 2.36
N TRP A 285 17.88 12.11 2.46
CA TRP A 285 17.98 10.81 3.13
C TRP A 285 18.98 9.88 2.43
N VAL A 286 18.94 9.77 1.09
CA VAL A 286 19.88 8.96 0.31
C VAL A 286 21.32 9.45 0.53
N ASN A 287 21.54 10.77 0.45
CA ASN A 287 22.87 11.36 0.69
C ASN A 287 23.39 11.09 2.12
N ALA A 288 22.50 11.13 3.10
CA ALA A 288 22.86 10.80 4.48
C ALA A 288 23.26 9.31 4.63
N GLN A 289 22.56 8.40 3.95
CA GLN A 289 22.96 6.97 3.95
C GLN A 289 24.30 6.76 3.24
N ASP A 290 24.54 7.43 2.12
CA ASP A 290 25.84 7.37 1.41
C ASP A 290 27.00 7.85 2.29
N ALA A 291 26.83 8.99 2.96
CA ALA A 291 27.81 9.51 3.91
C ALA A 291 28.09 8.52 5.07
N ARG A 292 27.04 7.92 5.64
CA ARG A 292 27.18 6.90 6.69
C ARG A 292 27.92 5.65 6.21
N MET A 293 27.60 5.17 5.00
CA MET A 293 28.25 4.03 4.38
C MET A 293 29.74 4.32 4.13
N SER A 294 30.05 5.48 3.54
CA SER A 294 31.42 5.93 3.28
C SER A 294 32.24 6.05 4.56
N GLN A 295 31.65 6.60 5.63
CA GLN A 295 32.32 6.70 6.94
C GLN A 295 32.53 5.32 7.58
N ALA A 296 31.57 4.42 7.49
CA ALA A 296 31.71 3.05 8.01
C ALA A 296 32.83 2.29 7.29
N LEU A 297 32.89 2.42 5.96
CA LEU A 297 33.96 1.84 5.16
C LEU A 297 35.33 2.42 5.52
N SER A 298 35.48 3.75 5.56
CA SER A 298 36.74 4.39 5.89
C SER A 298 37.23 4.03 7.30
N THR A 299 36.31 3.96 8.29
CA THR A 299 36.61 3.50 9.64
C THR A 299 37.07 2.04 9.67
N SER A 300 36.39 1.16 8.92
CA SER A 300 36.75 -0.26 8.81
C SER A 300 38.13 -0.44 8.15
N PHE A 301 38.37 0.26 7.05
CA PHE A 301 39.69 0.24 6.38
C PHE A 301 40.78 0.83 7.29
N GLY A 302 40.51 1.93 7.99
CA GLY A 302 41.44 2.53 8.95
C GLY A 302 41.82 1.55 10.06
N ARG A 303 40.85 0.87 10.66
CA ARG A 303 41.10 -0.15 11.70
C ARG A 303 41.91 -1.33 11.17
N ASN A 304 41.58 -1.84 9.97
CA ASN A 304 42.31 -2.96 9.39
C ASN A 304 43.76 -2.56 9.04
N ARG A 305 43.95 -1.37 8.46
CA ARG A 305 45.28 -0.81 8.18
C ARG A 305 46.10 -0.66 9.44
N GLN A 306 45.48 -0.12 10.53
CA GLN A 306 46.17 0.00 11.81
C GLN A 306 46.54 -1.37 12.39
N ARG A 307 45.61 -2.34 12.32
CA ARG A 307 45.90 -3.70 12.79
C ARG A 307 47.02 -4.38 12.02
N VAL A 308 47.07 -4.20 10.70
CA VAL A 308 48.20 -4.70 9.87
C VAL A 308 49.50 -4.04 10.29
N ALA A 309 49.51 -2.72 10.47
CA ALA A 309 50.71 -1.98 10.93
C ALA A 309 51.17 -2.42 12.33
N ASP A 310 50.22 -2.68 13.23
CA ASP A 310 50.55 -3.13 14.61
C ASP A 310 51.11 -4.57 14.57
N LEU A 311 50.51 -5.46 13.80
CA LEU A 311 51.02 -6.81 13.61
C LEU A 311 52.41 -6.82 12.95
N ALA A 312 52.63 -5.95 11.92
CA ALA A 312 53.92 -5.81 11.27
C ALA A 312 55.01 -5.31 12.23
N ARG A 313 54.68 -4.40 13.18
CA ARG A 313 55.59 -3.95 14.23
C ARG A 313 55.86 -5.01 15.29
N ALA A 314 54.83 -5.84 15.59
CA ALA A 314 54.96 -6.92 16.55
C ALA A 314 55.75 -8.15 15.99
N LEU A 315 55.87 -8.27 14.67
CA LEU A 315 56.71 -9.33 14.04
C LEU A 315 58.18 -9.02 14.33
N PRO A 316 58.91 -9.89 15.06
CA PRO A 316 60.33 -9.70 15.31
C PRO A 316 61.09 -9.77 13.97
N ARG A 317 62.15 -8.95 13.83
CA ARG A 317 63.01 -8.97 12.65
C ARG A 317 63.65 -10.34 12.56
N LEU A 318 63.87 -10.84 11.32
CA LEU A 318 64.47 -12.16 11.07
C LEU A 318 65.82 -12.27 11.72
N GLU A 319 66.60 -11.19 11.69
CA GLU A 319 67.91 -11.07 12.36
C GLU A 319 67.79 -11.36 13.87
N THR A 320 66.79 -10.76 14.53
CA THR A 320 66.58 -10.92 15.97
C THR A 320 66.15 -12.33 16.35
N ILE A 321 65.40 -13.02 15.47
CA ILE A 321 65.00 -14.42 15.68
C ILE A 321 66.20 -15.34 15.61
N LEU A 322 67.14 -15.03 14.69
CA LEU A 322 68.33 -15.87 14.49
C LEU A 322 69.51 -15.53 15.43
N GLU A 323 69.50 -14.37 16.08
CA GLU A 323 70.58 -13.84 16.93
C GLU A 323 70.82 -14.76 18.15
N ASN A 324 69.77 -15.11 18.86
CA ASN A 324 69.85 -15.99 20.01
C ASN A 324 70.37 -17.40 19.67
N PRO A 325 69.83 -18.08 18.65
CA PRO A 325 70.38 -19.36 18.18
C PRO A 325 71.87 -19.27 17.74
N ARG A 326 72.23 -18.18 17.05
CA ARG A 326 73.61 -17.95 16.59
C ARG A 326 74.54 -17.74 17.79
N GLN A 327 74.19 -16.86 18.73
CA GLN A 327 75.00 -16.69 19.97
C GLN A 327 75.15 -18.00 20.75
N ARG A 328 74.07 -18.80 20.83
CA ARG A 328 74.14 -20.11 21.51
C ARG A 328 75.05 -21.10 20.77
N LEU A 329 75.01 -21.09 19.43
CA LEU A 329 75.91 -21.90 18.62
C LEU A 329 77.38 -21.48 18.81
N ASP A 330 77.65 -20.19 18.75
CA ASP A 330 79.01 -19.64 18.93
C ASP A 330 79.56 -20.02 20.35
N PHE A 331 78.74 -19.80 21.40
CA PHE A 331 79.09 -20.19 22.76
C PHE A 331 79.37 -21.70 22.93
N LEU A 332 78.53 -22.53 22.31
CA LEU A 332 78.79 -23.96 22.34
C LEU A 332 80.02 -24.38 21.55
N SER A 333 80.27 -23.71 20.41
CA SER A 333 81.41 -23.93 19.54
C SER A 333 82.74 -23.63 20.23
N GLU A 334 82.80 -22.55 21.02
CA GLU A 334 83.96 -22.20 21.83
C GLU A 334 84.17 -23.14 23.01
N ARG A 335 83.13 -23.62 23.65
CA ARG A 335 83.24 -24.53 24.80
C ARG A 335 83.55 -25.94 24.45
N LEU A 336 83.17 -26.44 23.26
CA LEU A 336 83.38 -27.81 22.83
C LEU A 336 84.87 -28.21 22.76
N PRO A 337 85.73 -27.42 22.13
CA PRO A 337 87.20 -27.74 22.13
C PRO A 337 87.79 -27.79 23.52
N THR A 338 87.39 -26.84 24.40
CA THR A 338 87.88 -26.76 25.79
C THR A 338 87.42 -27.96 26.60
N ALA A 339 86.14 -28.32 26.49
CA ALA A 339 85.60 -29.48 27.16
C ALA A 339 86.21 -30.80 26.67
N LEU A 340 86.43 -30.92 25.36
CA LEU A 340 87.14 -32.07 24.77
C LEU A 340 88.58 -32.16 25.27
N ARG A 341 89.32 -31.05 25.31
CA ARG A 341 90.68 -31.01 25.84
C ARG A 341 90.71 -31.41 27.30
N GLY A 342 89.78 -30.90 28.11
CA GLY A 342 89.64 -31.25 29.50
C GLY A 342 89.31 -32.75 29.71
N LEU A 343 88.42 -33.29 28.89
CA LEU A 343 88.07 -34.70 28.91
C LEU A 343 89.31 -35.61 28.53
N VAL A 344 89.99 -35.16 27.46
CA VAL A 344 91.22 -35.91 27.02
C VAL A 344 92.28 -35.81 28.14
N GLN A 345 92.44 -34.66 28.74
CA GLN A 345 93.44 -34.51 29.82
C GLN A 345 93.08 -35.27 31.07
N SER A 346 91.80 -35.32 31.50
CA SER A 346 91.36 -36.16 32.60
C SER A 346 91.53 -37.65 32.33
N ARG A 347 91.24 -38.07 31.10
CA ARG A 347 91.46 -39.47 30.68
C ARG A 347 92.96 -39.83 30.63
N ARG A 348 93.79 -38.87 30.14
CA ARG A 348 95.26 -39.06 30.18
C ARG A 348 95.78 -39.18 31.63
N LEU A 349 95.31 -38.29 32.53
CA LEU A 349 95.68 -38.40 33.95
C LEU A 349 95.25 -39.75 34.56
N ALA A 350 94.02 -40.14 34.35
CA ALA A 350 93.51 -41.41 34.83
C ALA A 350 94.32 -42.62 34.28
N LEU A 351 94.68 -42.54 32.96
CA LEU A 351 95.57 -43.52 32.36
C LEU A 351 96.95 -43.48 32.97
N SER A 352 97.53 -42.30 33.19
CA SER A 352 98.83 -42.12 33.85
C SER A 352 98.87 -42.67 35.28
N GLU A 353 97.84 -42.42 36.07
CA GLU A 353 97.68 -42.95 37.37
C GLU A 353 97.58 -44.48 37.35
N THR A 354 96.79 -45.05 36.42
CA THR A 354 96.67 -46.49 36.28
C THR A 354 97.96 -47.11 35.79
N ALA A 355 98.62 -46.44 34.81
CA ALA A 355 99.95 -46.88 34.35
C ALA A 355 101.02 -46.79 35.42
N GLY A 356 100.96 -45.73 36.27
CA GLY A 356 101.89 -45.58 37.41
C GLY A 356 101.74 -46.72 38.48
N ARG A 357 100.49 -47.19 38.56
CA ARG A 357 100.20 -48.37 39.45
C ARG A 357 100.70 -49.70 38.83
N LEU A 358 100.89 -49.80 37.52
CA LEU A 358 101.51 -50.91 36.84
C LEU A 358 103.05 -50.70 36.74
N ASN A 359 103.71 -50.52 37.84
CA ASN A 359 105.14 -50.42 37.91
C ASN A 359 105.72 -51.82 37.69
N PHE A 360 106.21 -52.09 36.46
CA PHE A 360 106.76 -53.33 36.00
C PHE A 360 107.99 -53.72 36.86
N ASP A 361 108.79 -52.78 37.32
CA ASP A 361 109.94 -52.99 38.17
C ASP A 361 109.53 -53.47 39.60
N GLY A 362 108.45 -52.84 40.16
CA GLY A 362 107.86 -53.24 41.40
C GLY A 362 107.27 -54.72 41.32
N LEU A 363 106.65 -55.00 40.14
CA LEU A 363 106.11 -56.35 39.85
C LEU A 363 107.26 -57.42 39.72
N ARG A 364 108.29 -57.02 38.98
CA ARG A 364 109.52 -57.84 38.87
C ARG A 364 110.17 -58.03 40.23
N GLN A 365 110.24 -57.02 41.04
CA GLN A 365 110.82 -57.09 42.41
C GLN A 365 109.99 -57.98 43.35
N ARG A 366 108.66 -57.84 43.28
CA ARG A 366 107.70 -58.72 44.01
C ARG A 366 107.81 -60.16 43.56
N LEU A 367 107.90 -60.38 42.19
CA LEU A 367 108.16 -61.74 41.67
C LEU A 367 109.48 -62.29 42.09
N LYS A 368 110.51 -61.44 42.06
CA LYS A 368 111.87 -61.83 42.53
C LYS A 368 111.87 -62.16 44.00
N THR A 369 111.20 -61.35 44.85
CA THR A 369 111.08 -61.58 46.32
C THR A 369 110.27 -62.81 46.65
N ALA A 370 109.18 -63.04 45.88
CA ALA A 370 108.34 -64.22 46.03
C ALA A 370 109.15 -65.51 45.63
N GLY A 371 109.88 -65.35 44.52
CA GLY A 371 110.83 -66.40 44.08
C GLY A 371 111.91 -66.75 45.11
N LEU A 372 112.52 -65.72 45.74
CA LEU A 372 113.49 -65.89 46.79
C LEU A 372 112.86 -66.52 48.05
N LYS A 373 111.59 -66.11 48.39
CA LYS A 373 110.86 -66.74 49.53
C LYS A 373 110.55 -68.23 49.25
N LEU A 374 110.17 -68.53 48.01
CA LEU A 374 109.95 -69.92 47.59
C LEU A 374 111.23 -70.79 47.65
N HIS A 375 112.33 -70.16 47.22
CA HIS A 375 113.63 -70.80 47.30
C HIS A 375 114.09 -71.02 48.72
N ALA A 376 113.88 -70.05 49.63
CA ALA A 376 114.17 -70.19 51.05
C ALA A 376 113.34 -71.25 51.75
N LEU A 377 112.05 -71.29 51.39
CA LEU A 377 111.17 -72.40 51.89
C LEU A 377 111.57 -73.80 51.35
N SER A 378 112.09 -73.89 50.14
CA SER A 378 112.61 -75.06 49.54
C SER A 378 113.88 -75.52 50.21
N LEU A 379 114.78 -74.64 50.65
CA LEU A 379 115.97 -74.97 51.35
C LEU A 379 115.70 -75.40 52.81
N ILE A 380 114.65 -74.95 53.40
CA ILE A 380 114.23 -75.32 54.76
C ILE A 380 113.78 -76.80 54.76
N HIS A 381 113.18 -77.26 53.65
CA HIS A 381 112.66 -78.65 53.57
C HIS A 381 113.73 -79.69 53.23
N ILE A 382 115.00 -79.24 52.92
CA ILE A 382 116.13 -80.18 52.60
C ILE A 382 117.05 -80.36 53.80
N SER A 383 116.86 -79.72 54.91
CA SER A 383 117.73 -79.74 56.04
C SER A 383 117.18 -80.39 57.34
N GLU A 384 116.27 -81.27 57.24
CA GLU A 384 116.04 -82.16 58.42
C GLU A 384 116.41 -83.61 58.09
N PRO A 385 117.39 -84.02 58.75
CA PRO A 385 117.63 -85.45 58.69
C PRO A 385 117.00 -86.22 59.96
N THR A 386 116.50 -87.35 59.68
CA THR A 386 116.14 -88.46 60.57
C THR A 386 115.28 -88.19 61.77
#